data_57d475a9074a322ca03474cb4cd148e3
#
_entry.id   57d475a9074a322ca03474cb4cd148e3
#
_cell.length_a   1.000
_cell.length_b   1.000
_cell.length_c   1.000
_cell.angle_alpha   90.00
_cell.angle_beta   90.00
_cell.angle_gamma   90.00
#
_symmetry.space_group_name_H-M   'P 1'
#
loop_
_entity.id
_entity.type
_entity.pdbx_description
1 polymer ?
#
loop_
_entity_poly.entity_id
_entity_poly.type
_entity_poly.pdbx_seq_one_letter_code
_entity_poly.pdbx_strand_id
1 'polypeptide(L)'
;MNSVVRQLHEQGTDVVMVDTGNSYEGLCEYFGGKYISYTEECPITMNPFRINRQELNVEKTGFLKNLVLLIWKGSQGTVTKTEDRLIEQVITEYYDTYFNGFNGFTPPQREDLRKSLLIDERNKSGNRAESETERNARIETVIDEIERRRKELKVESLSFNTFYEFSVQRIPDICNENSITGIDISTYRYMMKDFYRGGNHNKTLNENMDSSLFDETFIVFEIDSIKDDPLLFPLVTLIIMDVFLQKMRIKKNRKVLVIEEAWL
;
A
#
# COMPACT_ATOMS: atom_id res chain seq x y z
N MET A 1 18.48 26.11 -9.09
CA MET A 1 18.10 24.74 -9.36
C MET A 1 18.18 24.40 -10.88
N ASN A 2 17.52 25.16 -11.77
CA ASN A 2 17.46 24.89 -13.23
C ASN A 2 18.83 24.61 -13.89
N SER A 3 19.87 25.37 -13.57
CA SER A 3 21.20 25.17 -14.19
C SER A 3 21.84 23.84 -13.77
N VAL A 4 21.62 23.37 -12.56
CA VAL A 4 22.14 22.07 -12.09
C VAL A 4 21.40 20.92 -12.74
N VAL A 5 20.08 20.99 -12.80
CA VAL A 5 19.22 19.98 -13.44
C VAL A 5 19.57 19.86 -14.93
N ARG A 6 19.71 21.01 -15.60
CA ARG A 6 20.15 21.07 -17.00
C ARG A 6 21.49 20.38 -17.21
N GLN A 7 22.51 20.71 -16.42
CA GLN A 7 23.84 20.11 -16.54
C GLN A 7 23.82 18.60 -16.30
N LEU A 8 23.04 18.11 -15.34
CA LEU A 8 22.90 16.69 -15.07
C LEU A 8 22.28 15.96 -16.27
N HIS A 9 21.23 16.53 -16.84
CA HIS A 9 20.55 15.92 -17.99
C HIS A 9 21.43 15.93 -19.24
N GLU A 10 22.12 17.04 -19.53
CA GLU A 10 23.09 17.16 -20.65
C GLU A 10 24.26 16.15 -20.52
N GLN A 11 24.56 15.67 -19.32
CA GLN A 11 25.54 14.61 -19.03
C GLN A 11 24.96 13.18 -19.14
N GLY A 12 23.71 13.04 -19.61
CA GLY A 12 23.05 11.73 -19.78
C GLY A 12 22.42 11.17 -18.53
N THR A 13 22.14 12.00 -17.52
CA THR A 13 21.38 11.60 -16.33
C THR A 13 19.88 11.73 -16.61
N ASP A 14 19.09 10.69 -16.35
CA ASP A 14 17.64 10.81 -16.36
C ASP A 14 17.18 11.63 -15.16
N VAL A 15 16.24 12.54 -15.39
CA VAL A 15 15.72 13.45 -14.39
C VAL A 15 14.23 13.16 -14.17
N VAL A 16 13.85 13.01 -12.90
CA VAL A 16 12.46 13.01 -12.45
C VAL A 16 12.32 14.15 -11.45
N MET A 17 11.34 15.00 -11.65
CA MET A 17 11.11 16.19 -10.83
C MET A 17 9.70 16.17 -10.24
N VAL A 18 9.58 16.62 -9.01
CA VAL A 18 8.32 17.02 -8.39
C VAL A 18 8.38 18.55 -8.25
N ASP A 19 7.51 19.22 -8.99
CA ASP A 19 7.40 20.68 -9.06
C ASP A 19 6.11 21.14 -8.36
N THR A 20 6.22 22.23 -7.59
CA THR A 20 5.10 22.82 -6.83
C THR A 20 4.93 24.32 -7.11
N GLY A 21 5.46 24.78 -8.23
CA GLY A 21 5.44 26.21 -8.55
C GLY A 21 5.43 26.48 -10.05
N ASN A 22 5.14 25.47 -10.86
CA ASN A 22 5.09 25.58 -12.33
C ASN A 22 6.39 26.15 -12.95
N SER A 23 7.53 25.80 -12.35
CA SER A 23 8.84 26.44 -12.63
C SER A 23 9.61 25.75 -13.74
N TYR A 24 9.24 24.51 -14.12
CA TYR A 24 10.04 23.65 -14.99
C TYR A 24 9.39 23.27 -16.32
N GLU A 25 8.22 23.81 -16.64
CA GLU A 25 7.51 23.52 -17.89
C GLU A 25 8.41 23.85 -19.12
N GLY A 26 8.94 25.07 -19.18
CA GLY A 26 9.82 25.49 -20.29
C GLY A 26 11.12 24.70 -20.39
N LEU A 27 11.68 24.24 -19.26
CA LEU A 27 12.87 23.37 -19.27
C LEU A 27 12.52 21.96 -19.76
N CYS A 28 11.36 21.45 -19.37
CA CYS A 28 10.84 20.17 -19.82
C CYS A 28 10.61 20.15 -21.33
N GLU A 29 9.97 21.19 -21.86
CA GLU A 29 9.76 21.37 -23.29
C GLU A 29 11.10 21.46 -24.06
N TYR A 30 12.07 22.22 -23.53
CA TYR A 30 13.39 22.37 -24.17
C TYR A 30 14.10 21.02 -24.33
N PHE A 31 13.95 20.09 -23.39
CA PHE A 31 14.53 18.76 -23.47
C PHE A 31 13.63 17.73 -24.16
N GLY A 32 12.44 18.12 -24.62
CA GLY A 32 11.46 17.19 -25.19
C GLY A 32 10.96 16.16 -24.18
N GLY A 33 10.98 16.52 -22.89
CA GLY A 33 10.57 15.67 -21.79
C GLY A 33 9.04 15.59 -21.61
N LYS A 34 8.61 14.83 -20.63
CA LYS A 34 7.19 14.65 -20.30
C LYS A 34 6.81 15.53 -19.12
N TYR A 35 5.91 16.49 -19.33
CA TYR A 35 5.33 17.32 -18.30
C TYR A 35 3.94 16.78 -17.93
N ILE A 36 3.72 16.47 -16.65
CA ILE A 36 2.49 15.86 -16.14
C ILE A 36 1.97 16.73 -15.01
N SER A 37 0.89 17.45 -15.27
CA SER A 37 0.23 18.29 -14.28
C SER A 37 -0.92 17.53 -13.63
N TYR A 38 -0.99 17.57 -12.30
CA TYR A 38 -2.12 17.03 -11.56
C TYR A 38 -3.33 17.95 -11.69
N THR A 39 -4.46 17.38 -12.12
CA THR A 39 -5.77 18.03 -12.04
C THR A 39 -6.80 17.04 -11.50
N GLU A 40 -7.92 17.53 -10.99
CA GLU A 40 -9.01 16.64 -10.54
C GLU A 40 -9.57 15.77 -11.69
N GLU A 41 -9.59 16.32 -12.91
CA GLU A 41 -10.07 15.62 -14.11
C GLU A 41 -9.05 14.60 -14.62
N CYS A 42 -7.75 14.96 -14.53
CA CYS A 42 -6.62 14.14 -14.96
C CYS A 42 -5.63 13.95 -13.80
N PRO A 43 -5.97 13.12 -12.80
CA PRO A 43 -5.07 12.87 -11.69
C PRO A 43 -3.83 12.06 -12.15
N ILE A 44 -2.73 12.20 -11.42
CA ILE A 44 -1.59 11.31 -11.58
C ILE A 44 -2.03 9.93 -11.07
N THR A 45 -2.07 8.97 -11.98
CA THR A 45 -2.55 7.62 -11.69
C THR A 45 -1.42 6.63 -11.70
N MET A 46 -1.43 5.72 -10.74
CA MET A 46 -0.57 4.57 -10.71
C MET A 46 -1.22 3.49 -9.85
N ASN A 47 -1.28 2.28 -10.35
CA ASN A 47 -1.65 1.13 -9.55
C ASN A 47 -0.40 0.51 -8.90
N PRO A 48 -0.03 0.89 -7.66
CA PRO A 48 1.18 0.41 -7.02
C PRO A 48 1.06 -1.04 -6.55
N PHE A 49 -0.16 -1.59 -6.52
CA PHE A 49 -0.45 -2.97 -6.13
C PHE A 49 -0.16 -3.96 -7.26
N ARG A 50 -0.14 -3.49 -8.52
CA ARG A 50 0.11 -4.35 -9.67
C ARG A 50 1.59 -4.64 -9.82
N ILE A 51 2.04 -5.70 -9.20
CA ILE A 51 3.43 -6.17 -9.23
C ILE A 51 3.49 -7.65 -9.61
N ASN A 52 4.64 -8.07 -10.10
CA ASN A 52 4.92 -9.49 -10.28
C ASN A 52 5.56 -10.08 -9.00
N ARG A 53 5.66 -11.42 -8.93
CA ARG A 53 6.19 -12.12 -7.75
C ARG A 53 7.63 -11.71 -7.39
N GLN A 54 8.46 -11.36 -8.36
CA GLN A 54 9.85 -10.98 -8.13
C GLN A 54 9.99 -9.55 -7.57
N GLU A 55 9.00 -8.71 -7.82
CA GLU A 55 8.93 -7.33 -7.30
C GLU A 55 8.43 -7.29 -5.85
N LEU A 56 7.78 -8.36 -5.37
CA LEU A 56 7.34 -8.46 -3.98
C LEU A 56 8.56 -8.70 -3.07
N ASN A 57 9.13 -7.63 -2.58
CA ASN A 57 10.27 -7.62 -1.67
C ASN A 57 9.99 -6.70 -0.47
N VAL A 58 10.92 -6.67 0.49
CA VAL A 58 10.79 -5.89 1.73
C VAL A 58 10.54 -4.40 1.43
N GLU A 59 11.23 -3.85 0.44
CA GLU A 59 11.11 -2.44 0.04
C GLU A 59 9.71 -2.13 -0.50
N LYS A 60 9.19 -2.97 -1.41
CA LYS A 60 7.85 -2.80 -1.99
C LYS A 60 6.74 -3.03 -0.96
N THR A 61 6.89 -4.03 -0.09
CA THR A 61 5.96 -4.24 1.03
C THR A 61 5.95 -3.05 1.98
N GLY A 62 7.13 -2.51 2.32
CA GLY A 62 7.26 -1.31 3.15
C GLY A 62 6.63 -0.08 2.50
N PHE A 63 6.82 0.12 1.20
CA PHE A 63 6.17 1.19 0.44
C PHE A 63 4.63 1.08 0.51
N LEU A 64 4.08 -0.09 0.16
CA LEU A 64 2.62 -0.30 0.19
C LEU A 64 2.04 -0.15 1.60
N LYS A 65 2.76 -0.61 2.62
CA LYS A 65 2.37 -0.41 4.02
C LYS A 65 2.28 1.08 4.36
N ASN A 66 3.31 1.86 4.03
CA ASN A 66 3.31 3.29 4.29
C ASN A 66 2.19 4.01 3.53
N LEU A 67 1.92 3.63 2.28
CA LEU A 67 0.81 4.16 1.48
C LEU A 67 -0.55 3.90 2.16
N VAL A 68 -0.80 2.67 2.58
CA VAL A 68 -2.06 2.29 3.26
C VAL A 68 -2.20 3.00 4.60
N LEU A 69 -1.12 3.09 5.38
CA LEU A 69 -1.12 3.78 6.67
C LEU A 69 -1.33 5.29 6.51
N LEU A 70 -0.74 5.91 5.47
CA LEU A 70 -0.97 7.32 5.14
C LEU A 70 -2.44 7.59 4.83
N ILE A 71 -3.09 6.75 4.02
CA ILE A 71 -4.52 6.89 3.72
C ILE A 71 -5.35 6.72 4.99
N TRP A 72 -5.04 5.73 5.82
CA TRP A 72 -5.81 5.44 7.03
C TRP A 72 -5.68 6.52 8.09
N LYS A 73 -4.45 6.98 8.36
CA LYS A 73 -4.14 7.87 9.50
C LYS A 73 -3.93 9.33 9.10
N GLY A 74 -3.75 9.60 7.81
CA GLY A 74 -3.31 10.91 7.33
C GLY A 74 -1.84 11.19 7.66
N SER A 75 -1.32 12.30 7.14
CA SER A 75 0.09 12.70 7.31
C SER A 75 0.47 13.04 8.76
N GLN A 76 -0.50 13.46 9.58
CA GLN A 76 -0.30 13.86 10.99
C GLN A 76 -0.74 12.77 11.99
N GLY A 77 -1.27 11.66 11.50
CA GLY A 77 -1.79 10.59 12.33
C GLY A 77 -0.68 9.74 12.97
N THR A 78 -0.92 9.33 14.21
CA THR A 78 0.01 8.42 14.91
C THR A 78 -0.30 6.98 14.56
N VAL A 79 0.71 6.24 14.12
CA VAL A 79 0.64 4.81 13.82
C VAL A 79 1.24 4.02 14.99
N THR A 80 0.48 3.09 15.54
CA THR A 80 0.98 2.17 16.56
C THR A 80 1.77 1.02 15.93
N LYS A 81 2.67 0.40 16.70
CA LYS A 81 3.40 -0.80 16.24
C LYS A 81 2.47 -1.95 15.86
N THR A 82 1.33 -2.05 16.51
CA THR A 82 0.32 -3.08 16.22
C THR A 82 -0.34 -2.83 14.87
N GLU A 83 -0.71 -1.60 14.56
CA GLU A 83 -1.28 -1.21 13.26
C GLU A 83 -0.27 -1.39 12.14
N ASP A 84 0.98 -0.98 12.36
CA ASP A 84 2.07 -1.15 11.39
C ASP A 84 2.25 -2.63 11.00
N ARG A 85 2.33 -3.51 12.01
CA ARG A 85 2.48 -4.95 11.80
C ARG A 85 1.23 -5.60 11.19
N LEU A 86 0.05 -5.14 11.59
CA LEU A 86 -1.23 -5.62 11.06
C LEU A 86 -1.33 -5.37 9.56
N ILE A 87 -1.05 -4.13 9.11
CA ILE A 87 -1.09 -3.79 7.68
C ILE A 87 -0.03 -4.57 6.89
N GLU A 88 1.18 -4.74 7.44
CA GLU A 88 2.23 -5.56 6.83
C GLU A 88 1.78 -7.01 6.63
N GLN A 89 1.14 -7.61 7.64
CA GLN A 89 0.58 -8.95 7.55
C GLN A 89 -0.52 -9.03 6.49
N VAL A 90 -1.44 -8.09 6.47
CA VAL A 90 -2.55 -8.06 5.48
C VAL A 90 -2.00 -7.95 4.06
N ILE A 91 -1.00 -7.11 3.80
CA ILE A 91 -0.35 -7.00 2.49
C ILE A 91 0.31 -8.33 2.10
N THR A 92 1.04 -8.95 3.02
CA THR A 92 1.70 -10.24 2.78
C THR A 92 0.68 -11.32 2.42
N GLU A 93 -0.40 -11.42 3.18
CA GLU A 93 -1.46 -12.41 2.95
C GLU A 93 -2.27 -12.13 1.68
N TYR A 94 -2.46 -10.85 1.29
CA TYR A 94 -3.10 -10.46 0.04
C TYR A 94 -2.32 -10.98 -1.17
N TYR A 95 -1.02 -10.77 -1.22
CA TYR A 95 -0.18 -11.27 -2.30
C TYR A 95 -0.01 -12.79 -2.26
N ASP A 96 0.10 -13.37 -1.07
CA ASP A 96 0.14 -14.84 -0.94
C ASP A 96 -1.13 -15.48 -1.48
N THR A 97 -2.30 -14.90 -1.18
CA THR A 97 -3.59 -15.35 -1.70
C THR A 97 -3.66 -15.23 -3.23
N TYR A 98 -3.14 -14.14 -3.80
CA TYR A 98 -3.13 -13.94 -5.25
C TYR A 98 -2.18 -14.92 -5.97
N PHE A 99 -0.95 -15.08 -5.48
CA PHE A 99 0.08 -15.86 -6.17
C PHE A 99 0.00 -17.36 -5.91
N ASN A 100 -0.46 -17.78 -4.73
CA ASN A 100 -0.41 -19.19 -4.29
C ASN A 100 -1.81 -19.76 -4.03
N GLY A 101 -2.80 -18.91 -3.76
CA GLY A 101 -4.05 -19.33 -3.15
C GLY A 101 -3.86 -19.82 -1.71
N PHE A 102 -4.93 -19.84 -0.93
CA PHE A 102 -4.89 -20.41 0.41
C PHE A 102 -5.43 -21.85 0.39
N ASN A 103 -4.56 -22.83 0.61
CA ASN A 103 -4.89 -24.27 0.56
C ASN A 103 -5.16 -24.89 1.93
N GLY A 104 -5.21 -24.09 2.99
CA GLY A 104 -5.36 -24.51 4.39
C GLY A 104 -4.10 -24.25 5.22
N PHE A 105 -4.27 -24.34 6.54
CA PHE A 105 -3.15 -24.21 7.46
C PHE A 105 -2.27 -25.47 7.44
N THR A 106 -0.97 -25.28 7.45
CA THR A 106 -0.04 -26.37 7.71
C THR A 106 -0.16 -26.85 9.17
N PRO A 107 0.21 -28.10 9.50
CA PRO A 107 0.15 -28.59 10.88
C PRO A 107 0.82 -27.67 11.92
N PRO A 108 2.01 -27.09 11.68
CA PRO A 108 2.59 -26.12 12.61
C PRO A 108 1.76 -24.87 12.79
N GLN A 109 1.23 -24.29 11.71
CA GLN A 109 0.38 -23.09 11.76
C GLN A 109 -0.90 -23.35 12.54
N ARG A 110 -1.51 -24.52 12.33
CA ARG A 110 -2.72 -24.92 13.05
C ARG A 110 -2.46 -25.09 14.54
N GLU A 111 -1.31 -25.66 14.91
CA GLU A 111 -0.90 -25.81 16.30
C GLU A 111 -0.57 -24.46 16.98
N ASP A 112 0.06 -23.54 16.27
CA ASP A 112 0.35 -22.19 16.79
C ASP A 112 -0.95 -21.40 17.01
N LEU A 113 -1.91 -21.49 16.07
CA LEU A 113 -3.24 -20.88 16.21
C LEU A 113 -4.00 -21.48 17.39
N ARG A 114 -3.94 -22.81 17.59
CA ARG A 114 -4.54 -23.49 18.74
C ARG A 114 -3.97 -22.94 20.07
N LYS A 115 -2.66 -22.82 20.19
CA LYS A 115 -1.99 -22.26 21.38
C LYS A 115 -2.44 -20.82 21.65
N SER A 116 -2.50 -20.00 20.63
CA SER A 116 -2.96 -18.61 20.74
C SER A 116 -4.40 -18.55 21.28
N LEU A 117 -5.33 -19.29 20.68
CA LEU A 117 -6.73 -19.34 21.11
C LEU A 117 -6.90 -19.86 22.54
N LEU A 118 -6.09 -20.87 22.95
CA LEU A 118 -6.10 -21.38 24.31
C LEU A 118 -5.66 -20.34 25.35
N ILE A 119 -4.65 -19.54 25.02
CA ILE A 119 -4.18 -18.44 25.89
C ILE A 119 -5.26 -17.40 26.06
N ASP A 120 -5.92 -17.00 24.94
CA ASP A 120 -6.98 -16.01 24.96
C ASP A 120 -8.19 -16.42 25.77
N GLU A 121 -8.57 -17.68 25.69
CA GLU A 121 -9.67 -18.20 26.48
C GLU A 121 -9.34 -18.22 27.98
N ARG A 122 -8.12 -18.57 28.36
CA ARG A 122 -7.69 -18.48 29.75
C ARG A 122 -7.78 -17.06 30.29
N ASN A 123 -7.47 -16.08 29.47
CA ASN A 123 -7.55 -14.65 29.83
C ASN A 123 -8.99 -14.13 29.93
N LYS A 124 -9.92 -14.71 29.18
CA LYS A 124 -11.36 -14.30 29.13
C LYS A 124 -12.24 -15.08 30.09
N SER A 125 -11.88 -16.32 30.43
CA SER A 125 -12.71 -17.23 31.22
C SER A 125 -12.33 -17.17 32.69
N GLY A 126 -13.00 -16.28 33.44
CA GLY A 126 -13.17 -16.52 34.88
C GLY A 126 -14.04 -17.77 35.09
N ASN A 127 -13.45 -18.89 35.52
CA ASN A 127 -14.10 -20.06 36.10
C ASN A 127 -15.40 -20.61 35.42
N ARG A 128 -15.32 -20.98 34.12
CA ARG A 128 -16.31 -21.92 33.58
C ARG A 128 -15.84 -23.35 33.84
N ALA A 129 -16.72 -24.16 34.46
CA ALA A 129 -16.50 -25.60 34.63
C ALA A 129 -16.70 -26.36 33.31
N GLU A 130 -15.83 -26.13 32.34
CA GLU A 130 -15.80 -26.82 31.03
C GLU A 130 -14.70 -27.87 31.06
N SER A 131 -14.98 -29.07 30.57
CA SER A 131 -13.97 -30.12 30.46
C SER A 131 -12.90 -29.75 29.42
N GLU A 132 -11.69 -30.26 29.61
CA GLU A 132 -10.58 -30.03 28.64
C GLU A 132 -10.94 -30.54 27.22
N THR A 133 -11.69 -31.63 27.15
CA THR A 133 -12.14 -32.21 25.88
C THR A 133 -13.12 -31.29 25.15
N GLU A 134 -14.09 -30.71 25.85
CA GLU A 134 -15.07 -29.77 25.27
C GLU A 134 -14.39 -28.49 24.80
N ARG A 135 -13.44 -27.99 25.58
CA ARG A 135 -12.63 -26.81 25.20
C ARG A 135 -11.86 -27.06 23.92
N ASN A 136 -11.16 -28.19 23.84
CA ASN A 136 -10.36 -28.54 22.66
C ASN A 136 -11.24 -28.71 21.43
N ALA A 137 -12.40 -29.35 21.53
CA ALA A 137 -13.33 -29.50 20.43
C ALA A 137 -13.88 -28.15 19.93
N ARG A 138 -14.16 -27.23 20.82
CA ARG A 138 -14.60 -25.88 20.48
C ARG A 138 -13.51 -25.09 19.74
N ILE A 139 -12.26 -25.17 20.22
CA ILE A 139 -11.12 -24.51 19.58
C ILE A 139 -10.91 -25.07 18.17
N GLU A 140 -11.01 -26.37 17.97
CA GLU A 140 -10.92 -26.95 16.62
C GLU A 140 -12.03 -26.42 15.70
N THR A 141 -13.25 -26.29 16.20
CA THR A 141 -14.35 -25.69 15.41
C THR A 141 -14.05 -24.26 15.01
N VAL A 142 -13.44 -23.45 15.91
CA VAL A 142 -13.02 -22.08 15.60
C VAL A 142 -11.93 -22.07 14.55
N ILE A 143 -10.93 -22.95 14.66
CA ILE A 143 -9.83 -23.05 13.68
C ILE A 143 -10.40 -23.44 12.29
N ASP A 144 -11.31 -24.41 12.23
CA ASP A 144 -11.94 -24.84 10.99
C ASP A 144 -12.75 -23.71 10.34
N GLU A 145 -13.44 -22.92 11.15
CA GLU A 145 -14.18 -21.74 10.68
C GLU A 145 -13.26 -20.65 10.13
N ILE A 146 -12.14 -20.36 10.81
CA ILE A 146 -11.10 -19.42 10.34
C ILE A 146 -10.53 -19.91 9.01
N GLU A 147 -10.19 -21.19 8.91
CA GLU A 147 -9.67 -21.80 7.70
C GLU A 147 -10.67 -21.73 6.53
N ARG A 148 -11.96 -22.00 6.79
CA ARG A 148 -13.03 -21.88 5.81
C ARG A 148 -13.16 -20.46 5.28
N ARG A 149 -13.24 -19.46 6.16
CA ARG A 149 -13.33 -18.04 5.77
C ARG A 149 -12.14 -17.62 4.94
N ARG A 150 -10.93 -18.04 5.33
CA ARG A 150 -9.71 -17.71 4.59
C ARG A 150 -9.67 -18.36 3.20
N LYS A 151 -10.24 -19.55 3.02
CA LYS A 151 -10.39 -20.20 1.69
C LYS A 151 -11.39 -19.47 0.80
N GLU A 152 -12.36 -18.79 1.35
CA GLU A 152 -13.36 -18.00 0.61
C GLU A 152 -12.79 -16.67 0.10
N LEU A 153 -11.73 -16.14 0.74
CA LEU A 153 -11.05 -14.92 0.30
C LEU A 153 -10.31 -15.20 -1.02
N LYS A 154 -10.72 -14.51 -2.08
CA LYS A 154 -10.09 -14.59 -3.40
C LYS A 154 -9.58 -13.23 -3.81
N VAL A 155 -8.45 -13.21 -4.49
CA VAL A 155 -7.88 -12.03 -5.13
C VAL A 155 -7.73 -12.35 -6.61
N GLU A 156 -8.61 -11.78 -7.44
CA GLU A 156 -8.63 -12.07 -8.89
C GLU A 156 -7.68 -11.17 -9.68
N SER A 157 -7.42 -9.97 -9.19
CA SER A 157 -6.53 -9.00 -9.82
C SER A 157 -5.84 -8.15 -8.75
N LEU A 158 -4.70 -7.56 -9.09
CA LEU A 158 -3.94 -6.70 -8.18
C LEU A 158 -4.30 -5.23 -8.41
N SER A 159 -4.97 -4.61 -7.45
CA SER A 159 -5.34 -3.20 -7.43
C SER A 159 -5.64 -2.75 -6.00
N PHE A 160 -5.75 -1.43 -5.79
CA PHE A 160 -6.23 -0.92 -4.51
C PHE A 160 -7.65 -1.42 -4.19
N ASN A 161 -8.53 -1.53 -5.19
CA ASN A 161 -9.90 -2.01 -5.00
C ASN A 161 -9.93 -3.41 -4.40
N THR A 162 -9.20 -4.35 -4.99
CA THR A 162 -9.15 -5.74 -4.51
C THR A 162 -8.40 -5.88 -3.20
N PHE A 163 -7.38 -5.04 -2.98
CA PHE A 163 -6.71 -4.94 -1.68
C PHE A 163 -7.66 -4.46 -0.59
N TYR A 164 -8.45 -3.41 -0.85
CA TYR A 164 -9.44 -2.91 0.10
C TYR A 164 -10.48 -3.97 0.45
N GLU A 165 -11.06 -4.63 -0.57
CA GLU A 165 -12.04 -5.70 -0.39
C GLU A 165 -11.48 -6.85 0.46
N PHE A 166 -10.25 -7.25 0.21
CA PHE A 166 -9.53 -8.26 0.98
C PHE A 166 -9.27 -7.79 2.42
N SER A 167 -8.71 -6.60 2.58
CA SER A 167 -8.29 -6.06 3.89
C SER A 167 -9.46 -5.88 4.86
N VAL A 168 -10.60 -5.37 4.37
CA VAL A 168 -11.82 -5.15 5.17
C VAL A 168 -12.38 -6.46 5.73
N GLN A 169 -12.20 -7.57 5.02
CA GLN A 169 -12.61 -8.89 5.51
C GLN A 169 -11.53 -9.50 6.40
N ARG A 170 -10.25 -9.35 6.03
CA ARG A 170 -9.16 -10.04 6.70
C ARG A 170 -8.70 -9.40 8.02
N ILE A 171 -8.73 -8.07 8.13
CA ILE A 171 -8.32 -7.35 9.37
C ILE A 171 -9.10 -7.83 10.59
N PRO A 172 -10.46 -7.90 10.58
CA PRO A 172 -11.21 -8.43 11.71
C PRO A 172 -10.82 -9.85 12.11
N ASP A 173 -10.59 -10.71 11.13
CA ASP A 173 -10.19 -12.09 11.38
C ASP A 173 -8.81 -12.17 12.05
N ILE A 174 -7.81 -11.41 11.55
CA ILE A 174 -6.48 -11.32 12.16
C ILE A 174 -6.57 -10.79 13.60
N CYS A 175 -7.39 -9.76 13.83
CA CYS A 175 -7.61 -9.22 15.17
C CYS A 175 -8.18 -10.28 16.14
N ASN A 176 -9.15 -11.05 15.67
CA ASN A 176 -9.73 -12.14 16.45
C ASN A 176 -8.74 -13.29 16.69
N GLU A 177 -8.00 -13.70 15.67
CA GLU A 177 -7.00 -14.78 15.75
C GLU A 177 -5.87 -14.47 16.74
N ASN A 178 -5.52 -13.17 16.87
CA ASN A 178 -4.39 -12.72 17.69
C ASN A 178 -4.81 -11.92 18.93
N SER A 179 -6.11 -11.86 19.26
CA SER A 179 -6.66 -11.04 20.35
C SER A 179 -6.22 -9.58 20.33
N ILE A 180 -6.06 -9.02 19.15
CA ILE A 180 -5.71 -7.63 18.96
C ILE A 180 -6.94 -6.77 19.23
N THR A 181 -6.84 -5.83 20.16
CA THR A 181 -7.88 -4.86 20.51
C THR A 181 -7.46 -3.44 20.17
N GLY A 182 -8.43 -2.52 20.10
CA GLY A 182 -8.15 -1.09 19.85
C GLY A 182 -7.92 -0.71 18.39
N ILE A 183 -8.14 -1.62 17.45
CA ILE A 183 -8.10 -1.32 16.01
C ILE A 183 -9.43 -0.71 15.57
N ASP A 184 -9.41 0.53 15.09
CA ASP A 184 -10.60 1.21 14.56
C ASP A 184 -10.82 0.87 13.08
N ILE A 185 -11.52 -0.26 12.87
CA ILE A 185 -11.89 -0.73 11.54
C ILE A 185 -12.90 0.20 10.86
N SER A 186 -13.72 0.89 11.63
CA SER A 186 -14.74 1.80 11.09
C SER A 186 -14.08 2.99 10.43
N THR A 187 -13.11 3.62 11.10
CA THR A 187 -12.30 4.69 10.52
C THR A 187 -11.46 4.18 9.34
N TYR A 188 -10.86 2.99 9.45
CA TYR A 188 -10.15 2.38 8.32
C TYR A 188 -11.02 2.28 7.07
N ARG A 189 -12.21 1.70 7.19
CA ARG A 189 -13.17 1.56 6.09
C ARG A 189 -13.60 2.90 5.52
N TYR A 190 -13.82 3.88 6.38
CA TYR A 190 -14.26 5.21 5.97
C TYR A 190 -13.19 5.93 5.16
N MET A 191 -11.96 5.98 5.66
CA MET A 191 -10.84 6.66 4.99
C MET A 191 -10.46 6.01 3.65
N MET A 192 -10.49 4.68 3.57
CA MET A 192 -10.16 3.96 2.34
C MET A 192 -11.18 4.15 1.22
N LYS A 193 -12.44 4.54 1.53
CA LYS A 193 -13.52 4.68 0.53
C LYS A 193 -13.25 5.73 -0.54
N ASP A 194 -12.49 6.78 -0.23
CA ASP A 194 -12.18 7.82 -1.20
C ASP A 194 -11.32 7.33 -2.37
N PHE A 195 -10.57 6.26 -2.16
CA PHE A 195 -9.73 5.61 -3.18
C PHE A 195 -10.37 4.34 -3.75
N TYR A 196 -11.48 3.89 -3.19
CA TYR A 196 -12.24 2.73 -3.66
C TYR A 196 -13.23 3.14 -4.75
N ARG A 197 -13.83 2.14 -5.42
CA ARG A 197 -14.80 2.31 -6.52
C ARG A 197 -15.84 3.38 -6.23
N GLY A 198 -15.93 4.39 -7.10
CA GLY A 198 -16.84 5.51 -6.96
C GLY A 198 -16.42 6.59 -5.95
N GLY A 199 -15.28 6.43 -5.28
CA GLY A 199 -14.67 7.48 -4.46
C GLY A 199 -14.01 8.56 -5.32
N ASN A 200 -13.78 9.73 -4.75
CA ASN A 200 -13.24 10.90 -5.45
C ASN A 200 -11.86 10.66 -6.06
N HIS A 201 -11.03 9.83 -5.43
CA HIS A 201 -9.66 9.54 -5.82
C HIS A 201 -9.46 8.10 -6.32
N ASN A 202 -10.54 7.43 -6.78
CA ASN A 202 -10.49 6.03 -7.17
C ASN A 202 -9.51 5.74 -8.32
N LYS A 203 -9.30 6.68 -9.23
CA LYS A 203 -8.38 6.53 -10.36
C LYS A 203 -6.92 6.51 -9.91
N THR A 204 -6.57 7.31 -8.91
CA THR A 204 -5.18 7.53 -8.45
C THR A 204 -4.44 6.22 -8.16
N LEU A 205 -5.10 5.24 -7.54
CA LEU A 205 -4.47 3.98 -7.11
C LEU A 205 -4.94 2.74 -7.88
N ASN A 206 -5.85 2.89 -8.84
CA ASN A 206 -6.42 1.76 -9.57
C ASN A 206 -6.14 1.77 -11.06
N GLU A 207 -5.85 2.92 -11.65
CA GLU A 207 -5.48 3.03 -13.06
C GLU A 207 -3.96 2.90 -13.24
N ASN A 208 -3.57 2.25 -14.33
CA ASN A 208 -2.16 2.09 -14.62
C ASN A 208 -1.57 3.40 -15.16
N MET A 209 -0.35 3.70 -14.77
CA MET A 209 0.44 4.74 -15.40
C MET A 209 0.78 4.35 -16.85
N ASP A 210 0.96 5.35 -17.71
CA ASP A 210 1.49 5.16 -19.05
C ASP A 210 2.91 4.59 -18.97
N SER A 211 3.09 3.38 -19.48
CA SER A 211 4.38 2.68 -19.44
C SER A 211 5.48 3.40 -20.24
N SER A 212 5.12 4.30 -21.17
CA SER A 212 6.08 5.11 -21.93
C SER A 212 6.91 6.03 -21.02
N LEU A 213 6.39 6.39 -19.83
CA LEU A 213 7.12 7.20 -18.85
C LEU A 213 8.43 6.56 -18.38
N PHE A 214 8.52 5.23 -18.39
CA PHE A 214 9.78 4.57 -18.00
C PHE A 214 10.89 4.78 -19.04
N ASP A 215 10.55 5.12 -20.28
CA ASP A 215 11.50 5.40 -21.34
C ASP A 215 11.95 6.86 -21.43
N GLU A 216 11.16 7.78 -20.86
CA GLU A 216 11.46 9.20 -20.83
C GLU A 216 12.73 9.49 -20.02
N THR A 217 13.54 10.43 -20.49
CA THR A 217 14.76 10.85 -19.83
C THR A 217 14.60 12.09 -18.96
N PHE A 218 13.54 12.86 -19.20
CA PHE A 218 13.19 14.04 -18.43
C PHE A 218 11.69 14.04 -18.14
N ILE A 219 11.32 13.95 -16.86
CA ILE A 219 9.91 13.93 -16.42
C ILE A 219 9.72 14.97 -15.34
N VAL A 220 8.69 15.78 -15.48
CA VAL A 220 8.24 16.73 -14.44
C VAL A 220 6.82 16.38 -14.04
N PHE A 221 6.62 16.16 -12.76
CA PHE A 221 5.30 16.04 -12.13
C PHE A 221 4.98 17.36 -11.43
N GLU A 222 4.04 18.10 -11.98
CA GLU A 222 3.53 19.34 -11.42
C GLU A 222 2.35 19.04 -10.52
N ILE A 223 2.50 19.34 -9.23
CA ILE A 223 1.51 19.02 -8.19
C ILE A 223 1.12 20.22 -7.32
N ASP A 224 1.32 21.46 -7.81
CA ASP A 224 0.97 22.70 -7.11
C ASP A 224 -0.50 22.73 -6.70
N SER A 225 -1.39 22.21 -7.55
CA SER A 225 -2.83 22.18 -7.29
C SER A 225 -3.25 21.41 -6.04
N ILE A 226 -2.41 20.50 -5.57
CA ILE A 226 -2.66 19.68 -4.37
C ILE A 226 -1.66 19.94 -3.23
N LYS A 227 -0.80 20.94 -3.33
CA LYS A 227 0.26 21.20 -2.34
C LYS A 227 -0.25 21.43 -0.92
N ASP A 228 -1.44 22.01 -0.80
CA ASP A 228 -2.09 22.30 0.48
C ASP A 228 -2.98 21.15 0.97
N ASP A 229 -3.13 20.08 0.19
CA ASP A 229 -3.90 18.91 0.60
C ASP A 229 -3.04 17.98 1.46
N PRO A 230 -3.38 17.80 2.75
CA PRO A 230 -2.55 17.04 3.69
C PRO A 230 -2.52 15.53 3.43
N LEU A 231 -3.37 15.02 2.55
CA LEU A 231 -3.42 13.60 2.16
C LEU A 231 -2.89 13.40 0.74
N LEU A 232 -3.40 14.16 -0.23
CA LEU A 232 -3.06 13.94 -1.64
C LEU A 232 -1.61 14.30 -1.95
N PHE A 233 -1.11 15.40 -1.40
CA PHE A 233 0.27 15.82 -1.66
C PHE A 233 1.31 14.75 -1.26
N PRO A 234 1.35 14.26 0.00
CA PRO A 234 2.28 13.22 0.38
C PRO A 234 2.00 11.88 -0.34
N LEU A 235 0.73 11.56 -0.63
CA LEU A 235 0.38 10.32 -1.34
C LEU A 235 0.88 10.33 -2.79
N VAL A 236 0.63 11.39 -3.54
CA VAL A 236 1.10 11.54 -4.93
C VAL A 236 2.63 11.60 -4.97
N THR A 237 3.26 12.27 -4.00
CA THR A 237 4.72 12.28 -3.87
C THR A 237 5.28 10.86 -3.66
N LEU A 238 4.66 10.04 -2.80
CA LEU A 238 5.03 8.63 -2.63
C LEU A 238 4.89 7.83 -3.93
N ILE A 239 3.82 8.06 -4.69
CA ILE A 239 3.61 7.42 -6.00
C ILE A 239 4.75 7.79 -6.95
N ILE A 240 5.11 9.06 -7.06
CA ILE A 240 6.20 9.53 -7.92
C ILE A 240 7.55 8.92 -7.49
N MET A 241 7.79 8.79 -6.18
CA MET A 241 8.98 8.12 -5.66
C MET A 241 9.02 6.63 -6.08
N ASP A 242 7.89 5.92 -6.04
CA ASP A 242 7.83 4.52 -6.51
C ASP A 242 8.07 4.41 -8.01
N VAL A 243 7.55 5.34 -8.81
CA VAL A 243 7.87 5.46 -10.26
C VAL A 243 9.37 5.62 -10.48
N PHE A 244 9.99 6.52 -9.72
CA PHE A 244 11.45 6.74 -9.81
C PHE A 244 12.23 5.47 -9.44
N LEU A 245 11.86 4.77 -8.37
CA LEU A 245 12.49 3.52 -7.96
C LEU A 245 12.33 2.41 -9.01
N GLN A 246 11.14 2.29 -9.62
CA GLN A 246 10.93 1.35 -10.73
C GLN A 246 11.80 1.70 -11.92
N LYS A 247 11.87 2.98 -12.30
CA LYS A 247 12.75 3.46 -13.37
C LYS A 247 14.23 3.15 -13.09
N MET A 248 14.68 3.24 -11.83
CA MET A 248 16.03 2.85 -11.43
C MET A 248 16.35 1.38 -11.70
N ARG A 249 15.37 0.49 -11.59
CA ARG A 249 15.56 -0.95 -11.82
C ARG A 249 15.60 -1.33 -13.30
N ILE A 250 14.91 -0.56 -14.15
CA ILE A 250 14.78 -0.88 -15.58
C ILE A 250 16.05 -0.50 -16.36
N LYS A 251 16.63 0.65 -16.09
CA LYS A 251 17.79 1.19 -16.83
C LYS A 251 18.98 1.40 -15.90
N LYS A 252 20.20 1.14 -16.37
CA LYS A 252 21.45 1.28 -15.58
C LYS A 252 22.09 2.67 -15.63
N ASN A 253 21.55 3.62 -16.40
CA ASN A 253 22.07 4.99 -16.45
C ASN A 253 21.85 5.74 -15.12
N ARG A 254 22.57 6.85 -14.94
CA ARG A 254 22.38 7.71 -13.75
C ARG A 254 20.99 8.30 -13.76
N LYS A 255 20.41 8.44 -12.57
CA LYS A 255 19.10 9.05 -12.37
C LYS A 255 19.13 9.98 -11.17
N VAL A 256 18.35 11.05 -11.23
CA VAL A 256 18.15 11.99 -10.15
C VAL A 256 16.67 12.23 -9.94
N LEU A 257 16.25 12.21 -8.70
CA LEU A 257 14.93 12.68 -8.26
C LEU A 257 15.15 14.05 -7.59
N VAL A 258 14.45 15.05 -8.06
CA VAL A 258 14.43 16.40 -7.49
C VAL A 258 13.02 16.65 -6.97
N ILE A 259 12.92 17.00 -5.71
CA ILE A 259 11.65 17.37 -5.06
C ILE A 259 11.81 18.82 -4.60
N GLU A 260 11.01 19.72 -5.20
CA GLU A 260 10.94 21.08 -4.72
C GLU A 260 10.11 21.16 -3.44
N GLU A 261 10.49 22.05 -2.54
CA GLU A 261 9.78 22.31 -1.29
C GLU A 261 9.49 21.07 -0.45
N ALA A 262 10.43 20.11 -0.43
CA ALA A 262 10.30 18.84 0.31
C ALA A 262 10.10 18.99 1.84
N TRP A 263 10.20 20.21 2.35
CA TRP A 263 10.00 20.57 3.78
C TRP A 263 8.62 21.16 4.10
N LEU A 264 7.73 21.28 3.13
CA LEU A 264 6.34 21.66 3.37
C LEU A 264 5.55 20.46 3.86
#